data_18be39a4cb01734620d085f1b3c33816
#
_entry.id   18be39a4cb01734620d085f1b3c33816
#
_cell.length_a   1.000
_cell.length_b   1.000
_cell.length_c   1.000
_cell.angle_alpha   90.00
_cell.angle_beta   90.00
_cell.angle_gamma   90.00
#
_symmetry.space_group_name_H-M   'P 1'
#
loop_
_entity.id
_entity.type
_entity.pdbx_description
1 polymer ?
#
loop_
_entity_poly.entity_id
_entity_poly.type
_entity_poly.pdbx_seq_one_letter_code
_entity_poly.pdbx_strand_id
1 'polypeptide(L)'
;MSDTSNIDSKGQLLTNDGVPLKESLRKSLRRTKIRSSLLLLPPLLFLLIMFVTPIGSLLSRSVDDVNINRVLPETFAQYELWGDKSIIPSEEMFAAVINDIRITHKLENSEGKNIGKNLLGKAGTRMTYEYSGWRSLLLKTVKSATKVNKRSKEEIKPYTWEAPYKDKMIKRDKRWGKVEFWQSLGAMKDPYTMGYYLNAVDLRYDANKNIIEKKEHLKIYKTIWMRTLQVSLMVTIFCLILAYPVSYLLATLPMRTSNLLMICVLMPFWTSLLVRIVAWMIMLQQNGVVNDTLLT
;
A
#
# COMPACT_ATOMS: atom_id res chain seq x y z
N MET A 1 16.97 -40.27 -60.81
CA MET A 1 17.23 -41.25 -59.73
C MET A 1 16.89 -40.58 -58.44
N SER A 2 15.73 -40.85 -57.88
CA SER A 2 15.24 -40.28 -56.64
C SER A 2 15.93 -40.97 -55.46
N ASP A 3 16.58 -40.17 -54.66
CA ASP A 3 17.32 -40.57 -53.44
C ASP A 3 16.34 -41.02 -52.36
N THR A 4 16.02 -42.32 -52.33
CA THR A 4 15.09 -42.95 -51.38
C THR A 4 15.82 -43.48 -50.12
N SER A 5 17.09 -43.13 -49.92
CA SER A 5 17.93 -43.65 -48.86
C SER A 5 17.77 -43.03 -47.47
N ASN A 6 16.89 -42.01 -47.31
CA ASN A 6 16.75 -41.26 -46.06
C ASN A 6 15.37 -41.37 -45.39
N ILE A 7 14.65 -42.49 -45.61
CA ILE A 7 13.33 -42.74 -45.04
C ILE A 7 13.36 -44.02 -44.20
N ASP A 8 12.98 -43.95 -42.93
CA ASP A 8 12.84 -45.12 -42.04
C ASP A 8 11.63 -45.98 -42.44
N SER A 9 11.60 -47.22 -41.96
CA SER A 9 10.51 -48.18 -42.15
C SER A 9 9.10 -47.67 -41.77
N LYS A 10 9.06 -46.54 -41.03
CA LYS A 10 7.84 -45.81 -40.62
C LYS A 10 7.56 -44.57 -41.47
N GLY A 11 8.22 -44.36 -42.60
CA GLY A 11 8.01 -43.18 -43.46
C GLY A 11 8.54 -41.85 -42.91
N GLN A 12 9.43 -41.85 -41.91
CA GLN A 12 9.99 -40.65 -41.33
C GLN A 12 11.34 -40.29 -41.98
N LEU A 13 11.53 -39.03 -42.32
CA LEU A 13 12.80 -38.52 -42.83
C LEU A 13 13.89 -38.64 -41.77
N LEU A 14 15.03 -39.24 -42.11
CA LEU A 14 16.20 -39.39 -41.29
C LEU A 14 17.26 -38.33 -41.64
N THR A 15 18.00 -37.87 -40.65
CA THR A 15 19.25 -37.10 -40.83
C THR A 15 20.36 -38.01 -41.33
N ASN A 16 21.47 -37.44 -41.87
CA ASN A 16 22.65 -38.20 -42.28
C ASN A 16 23.22 -39.13 -41.22
N ASP A 17 22.90 -38.87 -39.93
CA ASP A 17 23.34 -39.65 -38.76
C ASP A 17 22.32 -40.74 -38.37
N GLY A 18 21.28 -40.98 -39.18
CA GLY A 18 20.26 -42.01 -38.92
C GLY A 18 19.23 -41.69 -37.84
N VAL A 19 19.19 -40.44 -37.33
CA VAL A 19 18.20 -40.00 -36.34
C VAL A 19 16.98 -39.37 -37.01
N PRO A 20 15.73 -39.61 -36.56
CA PRO A 20 14.57 -38.98 -37.10
C PRO A 20 14.70 -37.43 -37.14
N LEU A 21 14.53 -36.82 -38.31
CA LEU A 21 14.68 -35.40 -38.55
C LEU A 21 13.87 -34.54 -37.56
N LYS A 22 12.66 -35.01 -37.24
CA LYS A 22 11.76 -34.37 -36.28
C LYS A 22 12.35 -34.29 -34.86
N GLU A 23 13.09 -35.31 -34.45
CA GLU A 23 13.68 -35.41 -33.13
C GLU A 23 14.96 -34.54 -33.04
N SER A 24 15.78 -34.57 -34.08
CA SER A 24 16.94 -33.74 -34.26
C SER A 24 16.59 -32.24 -34.27
N LEU A 25 15.59 -31.85 -35.05
CA LEU A 25 15.06 -30.48 -35.09
C LEU A 25 14.50 -30.05 -33.75
N ARG A 26 13.74 -30.92 -33.07
CA ARG A 26 13.18 -30.62 -31.74
C ARG A 26 14.31 -30.38 -30.70
N LYS A 27 15.35 -31.21 -30.76
CA LYS A 27 16.53 -31.08 -29.86
C LYS A 27 17.33 -29.80 -30.14
N SER A 28 17.56 -29.46 -31.40
CA SER A 28 18.20 -28.26 -31.86
C SER A 28 17.42 -26.99 -31.46
N LEU A 29 16.11 -26.96 -31.77
CA LEU A 29 15.23 -25.88 -31.39
C LEU A 29 15.15 -25.69 -29.89
N ARG A 30 15.11 -26.77 -29.10
CA ARG A 30 15.14 -26.69 -27.64
C ARG A 30 16.45 -26.09 -27.13
N ARG A 31 17.59 -26.49 -27.70
CA ARG A 31 18.91 -25.96 -27.33
C ARG A 31 19.04 -24.48 -27.66
N THR A 32 18.55 -24.07 -28.83
CA THR A 32 18.52 -22.66 -29.25
C THR A 32 17.60 -21.83 -28.34
N LYS A 33 16.40 -22.32 -28.04
CA LYS A 33 15.48 -21.67 -27.10
C LYS A 33 16.09 -21.49 -25.72
N ILE A 34 16.75 -22.54 -25.17
CA ILE A 34 17.41 -22.47 -23.88
C ILE A 34 18.53 -21.44 -23.90
N ARG A 35 19.36 -21.42 -24.94
CA ARG A 35 20.45 -20.42 -25.06
C ARG A 35 19.91 -18.99 -25.14
N SER A 36 18.87 -18.78 -25.95
CA SER A 36 18.22 -17.46 -26.05
C SER A 36 17.56 -17.05 -24.74
N SER A 37 16.90 -17.99 -24.04
CA SER A 37 16.33 -17.74 -22.71
C SER A 37 17.41 -17.43 -21.67
N LEU A 38 18.56 -18.11 -21.73
CA LEU A 38 19.69 -17.86 -20.82
C LEU A 38 20.27 -16.46 -21.02
N LEU A 39 20.26 -15.94 -22.23
CA LEU A 39 20.72 -14.60 -22.57
C LEU A 39 19.75 -13.52 -22.04
N LEU A 40 18.45 -13.82 -22.01
CA LEU A 40 17.42 -12.95 -21.45
C LEU A 40 17.33 -13.05 -19.92
N LEU A 41 17.88 -14.10 -19.32
CA LEU A 41 17.77 -14.37 -17.89
C LEU A 41 18.38 -13.26 -17.01
N PRO A 42 19.58 -12.68 -17.28
CA PRO A 42 20.14 -11.61 -16.45
C PRO A 42 19.24 -10.37 -16.38
N PRO A 43 18.78 -9.75 -17.49
CA PRO A 43 17.89 -8.60 -17.41
C PRO A 43 16.53 -8.94 -16.82
N LEU A 44 16.00 -10.14 -17.06
CA LEU A 44 14.73 -10.58 -16.50
C LEU A 44 14.85 -10.80 -14.98
N LEU A 45 15.95 -11.42 -14.50
CA LEU A 45 16.23 -11.55 -13.07
C LEU A 45 16.39 -10.18 -12.40
N PHE A 46 17.11 -9.28 -13.04
CA PHE A 46 17.26 -7.90 -12.54
C PHE A 46 15.91 -7.23 -12.37
N LEU A 47 15.06 -7.26 -13.38
CA LEU A 47 13.70 -6.71 -13.29
C LEU A 47 12.88 -7.39 -12.19
N LEU A 48 12.91 -8.72 -12.14
CA LEU A 48 12.16 -9.49 -11.14
C LEU A 48 12.60 -9.13 -9.72
N ILE A 49 13.90 -9.06 -9.45
CA ILE A 49 14.42 -8.64 -8.14
C ILE A 49 14.02 -7.21 -7.82
N MET A 50 14.18 -6.27 -8.76
CA MET A 50 13.87 -4.85 -8.55
C MET A 50 12.38 -4.60 -8.29
N PHE A 51 11.48 -5.42 -8.85
CA PHE A 51 10.03 -5.28 -8.63
C PHE A 51 9.51 -6.15 -7.49
N VAL A 52 9.91 -7.42 -7.45
CA VAL A 52 9.37 -8.38 -6.46
C VAL A 52 9.88 -8.07 -5.05
N THR A 53 11.13 -7.66 -4.89
CA THR A 53 11.70 -7.38 -3.57
C THR A 53 11.00 -6.21 -2.86
N PRO A 54 10.79 -5.03 -3.48
CA PRO A 54 10.03 -3.94 -2.85
C PRO A 54 8.57 -4.32 -2.57
N ILE A 55 7.91 -5.01 -3.50
CA ILE A 55 6.52 -5.46 -3.32
C ILE A 55 6.44 -6.47 -2.16
N GLY A 56 7.31 -7.47 -2.14
CA GLY A 56 7.40 -8.44 -1.04
C GLY A 56 7.68 -7.79 0.30
N SER A 57 8.57 -6.80 0.35
CA SER A 57 8.86 -6.02 1.55
C SER A 57 7.65 -5.19 2.01
N LEU A 58 6.89 -4.59 1.09
CA LEU A 58 5.65 -3.88 1.43
C LEU A 58 4.59 -4.82 1.99
N LEU A 59 4.39 -5.98 1.36
CA LEU A 59 3.44 -7.00 1.83
C LEU A 59 3.84 -7.56 3.19
N SER A 60 5.12 -7.83 3.43
CA SER A 60 5.63 -8.26 4.73
C SER A 60 5.36 -7.21 5.82
N ARG A 61 5.64 -5.94 5.54
CA ARG A 61 5.40 -4.84 6.49
C ARG A 61 3.91 -4.59 6.77
N SER A 62 3.03 -4.95 5.85
CA SER A 62 1.59 -4.79 6.05
C SER A 62 0.99 -5.84 6.99
N VAL A 63 1.74 -6.89 7.33
CA VAL A 63 1.35 -7.91 8.31
C VAL A 63 1.99 -7.65 9.68
N ASP A 64 3.02 -6.81 9.75
CA ASP A 64 3.86 -6.59 10.93
C ASP A 64 3.34 -5.42 11.78
N ASP A 65 2.93 -5.72 13.02
CA ASP A 65 2.48 -4.76 14.04
C ASP A 65 3.48 -4.56 15.20
N VAL A 66 4.72 -4.99 15.04
CA VAL A 66 5.78 -4.89 16.07
C VAL A 66 5.91 -3.47 16.62
N ASN A 67 5.63 -2.44 15.82
CA ASN A 67 5.72 -1.04 16.26
C ASN A 67 4.75 -0.68 17.38
N ILE A 68 3.53 -1.25 17.42
CA ILE A 68 2.56 -0.96 18.49
C ILE A 68 3.01 -1.62 19.78
N ASN A 69 3.35 -2.91 19.73
CA ASN A 69 3.79 -3.67 20.89
C ASN A 69 5.07 -3.09 21.52
N ARG A 70 5.95 -2.51 20.68
CA ARG A 70 7.17 -1.84 21.14
C ARG A 70 6.88 -0.52 21.85
N VAL A 71 5.81 0.15 21.50
CA VAL A 71 5.44 1.48 22.03
C VAL A 71 4.58 1.37 23.27
N LEU A 72 3.75 0.33 23.39
CA LEU A 72 2.76 0.15 24.46
C LEU A 72 2.88 -1.19 25.19
N PRO A 73 4.09 -1.64 25.60
CA PRO A 73 4.29 -2.94 26.22
C PRO A 73 3.56 -3.12 27.54
N GLU A 74 3.63 -2.13 28.46
CA GLU A 74 2.96 -2.18 29.77
C GLU A 74 1.44 -2.11 29.61
N THR A 75 0.97 -1.32 28.67
CA THR A 75 -0.46 -1.21 28.33
C THR A 75 -1.02 -2.57 27.91
N PHE A 76 -0.31 -3.32 27.07
CA PHE A 76 -0.77 -4.65 26.67
C PHE A 76 -0.67 -5.67 27.80
N ALA A 77 0.34 -5.59 28.68
CA ALA A 77 0.41 -6.43 29.86
C ALA A 77 -0.80 -6.21 30.79
N GLN A 78 -1.17 -4.94 31.03
CA GLN A 78 -2.36 -4.61 31.80
C GLN A 78 -3.67 -4.98 31.09
N TYR A 79 -3.70 -4.95 29.75
CA TYR A 79 -4.86 -5.37 28.97
C TYR A 79 -5.20 -6.84 29.18
N GLU A 80 -4.22 -7.71 29.36
CA GLU A 80 -4.46 -9.13 29.66
C GLU A 80 -5.07 -9.33 31.06
N LEU A 81 -4.69 -8.47 32.01
CA LEU A 81 -5.22 -8.49 33.39
C LEU A 81 -6.61 -7.87 33.50
N TRP A 82 -7.07 -7.15 32.50
CA TRP A 82 -8.38 -6.51 32.48
C TRP A 82 -9.49 -7.55 32.29
N GLY A 83 -10.15 -7.91 33.40
CA GLY A 83 -11.12 -8.99 33.44
C GLY A 83 -12.41 -8.70 32.68
N ASP A 84 -13.20 -7.74 33.14
CA ASP A 84 -14.45 -7.37 32.47
C ASP A 84 -14.22 -6.25 31.46
N LYS A 85 -14.22 -6.62 30.18
CA LYS A 85 -13.99 -5.71 29.06
C LYS A 85 -15.22 -4.88 28.66
N SER A 86 -16.31 -4.97 29.40
CA SER A 86 -17.53 -4.15 29.20
C SER A 86 -17.50 -2.85 29.98
N ILE A 87 -16.63 -2.73 30.98
CA ILE A 87 -16.47 -1.55 31.82
C ILE A 87 -15.16 -0.84 31.55
N ILE A 88 -15.08 0.46 31.93
CA ILE A 88 -13.84 1.25 31.79
C ILE A 88 -12.74 0.63 32.68
N PRO A 89 -11.49 0.47 32.17
CA PRO A 89 -10.43 -0.15 32.94
C PRO A 89 -10.09 0.60 34.25
N SER A 90 -9.35 -0.10 35.11
CA SER A 90 -8.84 0.45 36.36
C SER A 90 -7.77 1.52 36.13
N GLU A 91 -7.41 2.25 37.19
CA GLU A 91 -6.38 3.28 37.19
C GLU A 91 -5.02 2.73 36.68
N GLU A 92 -4.71 1.47 36.96
CA GLU A 92 -3.46 0.81 36.55
C GLU A 92 -3.27 0.78 35.03
N MET A 93 -4.34 0.55 34.28
CA MET A 93 -4.31 0.61 32.82
C MET A 93 -3.99 2.01 32.29
N PHE A 94 -4.57 3.06 32.91
CA PHE A 94 -4.27 4.44 32.55
C PHE A 94 -2.83 4.82 32.93
N ALA A 95 -2.34 4.31 34.07
CA ALA A 95 -0.97 4.48 34.50
C ALA A 95 0.01 3.81 33.50
N ALA A 96 -0.30 2.60 33.06
CA ALA A 96 0.50 1.88 32.07
C ALA A 96 0.63 2.66 30.75
N VAL A 97 -0.47 3.21 30.21
CA VAL A 97 -0.43 4.06 29.01
C VAL A 97 0.47 5.28 29.21
N ILE A 98 0.38 5.97 30.35
CA ILE A 98 1.21 7.14 30.64
C ILE A 98 2.68 6.75 30.78
N ASN A 99 2.96 5.62 31.41
CA ASN A 99 4.31 5.12 31.56
C ASN A 99 4.95 4.73 30.22
N ASP A 100 4.23 4.00 29.39
CA ASP A 100 4.65 3.66 28.04
C ASP A 100 4.95 4.92 27.20
N ILE A 101 4.07 5.92 27.27
CA ILE A 101 4.28 7.22 26.60
C ILE A 101 5.56 7.88 27.13
N ARG A 102 5.79 7.87 28.42
CA ARG A 102 7.00 8.47 29.06
C ARG A 102 8.27 7.77 28.60
N ILE A 103 8.29 6.44 28.65
CA ILE A 103 9.43 5.63 28.22
C ILE A 103 9.75 5.90 26.75
N THR A 104 8.75 5.83 25.90
CA THR A 104 8.93 6.07 24.45
C THR A 104 9.41 7.49 24.19
N HIS A 105 8.85 8.49 24.85
CA HIS A 105 9.28 9.89 24.70
C HIS A 105 10.70 10.12 25.23
N LYS A 106 11.12 9.44 26.29
CA LYS A 106 12.49 9.51 26.83
C LYS A 106 13.49 8.91 25.85
N LEU A 107 13.18 7.77 25.24
CA LEU A 107 13.98 7.16 24.19
C LEU A 107 14.13 8.07 22.97
N GLU A 108 13.07 8.80 22.63
CA GLU A 108 13.08 9.79 21.57
C GLU A 108 14.11 10.89 21.77
N ASN A 109 14.27 11.34 23.01
CA ASN A 109 15.11 12.48 23.33
C ASN A 109 16.57 12.08 23.65
N SER A 110 16.81 10.86 24.15
CA SER A 110 18.15 10.39 24.54
C SER A 110 19.05 10.04 23.36
N GLU A 111 18.48 9.63 22.23
CA GLU A 111 19.24 9.26 21.04
C GLU A 111 19.56 10.43 20.09
N GLY A 112 19.19 11.66 20.45
CA GLY A 112 19.52 12.90 19.70
C GLY A 112 18.95 12.97 18.28
N LYS A 113 18.22 11.96 17.84
CA LYS A 113 17.57 11.85 16.55
C LYS A 113 16.07 11.68 16.77
N ASN A 114 15.26 12.38 15.98
CA ASN A 114 13.79 12.34 15.94
C ASN A 114 13.14 10.94 15.76
N ILE A 115 13.79 9.86 16.20
CA ILE A 115 13.37 8.46 15.98
C ILE A 115 12.05 8.20 16.68
N GLY A 116 11.89 8.67 17.87
CA GLY A 116 10.75 8.31 18.66
C GLY A 116 9.54 9.22 18.45
N LYS A 117 9.68 10.52 18.09
CA LYS A 117 8.54 11.33 17.64
C LYS A 117 7.77 10.63 16.51
N ASN A 118 8.49 9.87 15.70
CA ASN A 118 7.90 9.06 14.65
C ASN A 118 7.28 7.75 15.16
N LEU A 119 7.76 7.15 16.28
CA LEU A 119 7.23 5.89 16.79
C LEU A 119 5.82 6.05 17.34
N LEU A 120 5.59 6.99 18.26
CA LEU A 120 4.23 7.28 18.77
C LEU A 120 3.27 7.71 17.67
N GLY A 121 3.75 8.52 16.72
CA GLY A 121 2.95 8.92 15.57
C GLY A 121 2.62 7.75 14.62
N LYS A 122 3.56 6.85 14.38
CA LYS A 122 3.38 5.65 13.56
C LYS A 122 2.44 4.65 14.25
N ALA A 123 2.66 4.37 15.54
CA ALA A 123 1.78 3.52 16.34
C ALA A 123 0.35 4.07 16.35
N GLY A 124 0.17 5.35 16.66
CA GLY A 124 -1.15 5.98 16.63
C GLY A 124 -1.82 5.99 15.26
N THR A 125 -1.04 6.10 14.18
CA THR A 125 -1.58 5.96 12.82
C THR A 125 -2.07 4.54 12.57
N ARG A 126 -1.26 3.53 12.93
CA ARG A 126 -1.63 2.12 12.79
C ARG A 126 -2.89 1.80 13.62
N MET A 127 -2.94 2.23 14.87
CA MET A 127 -4.10 2.05 15.75
C MET A 127 -5.38 2.68 15.17
N THR A 128 -5.25 3.77 14.40
CA THR A 128 -6.39 4.45 13.75
C THR A 128 -7.02 3.59 12.65
N TYR A 129 -6.30 2.65 12.05
CA TYR A 129 -6.88 1.71 11.08
C TYR A 129 -7.83 0.71 11.74
N GLU A 130 -7.55 0.31 12.98
CA GLU A 130 -8.46 -0.56 13.73
C GLU A 130 -9.63 0.23 14.32
N TYR A 131 -9.34 1.37 14.96
CA TYR A 131 -10.38 2.22 15.51
C TYR A 131 -10.05 3.69 15.30
N SER A 132 -10.96 4.40 14.63
CA SER A 132 -10.75 5.80 14.23
C SER A 132 -10.51 6.71 15.44
N GLY A 133 -9.49 7.55 15.32
CA GLY A 133 -9.21 8.60 16.31
C GLY A 133 -8.05 8.31 17.27
N TRP A 134 -7.45 7.11 17.27
CA TRP A 134 -6.33 6.77 18.13
C TRP A 134 -5.14 7.71 18.00
N ARG A 135 -4.72 8.05 16.79
CA ARG A 135 -3.59 8.97 16.56
C ARG A 135 -3.80 10.32 17.26
N SER A 136 -4.96 10.91 17.08
CA SER A 136 -5.28 12.21 17.69
C SER A 136 -5.40 12.12 19.20
N LEU A 137 -5.93 11.03 19.73
CA LEU A 137 -6.05 10.76 21.14
C LEU A 137 -4.69 10.65 21.80
N LEU A 138 -3.80 9.80 21.26
CA LEU A 138 -2.44 9.58 21.74
C LEU A 138 -1.62 10.87 21.72
N LEU A 139 -1.59 11.60 20.58
CA LEU A 139 -0.84 12.83 20.44
C LEU A 139 -1.34 13.96 21.36
N LYS A 140 -2.65 14.06 21.61
CA LYS A 140 -3.19 15.01 22.59
C LYS A 140 -2.75 14.66 24.02
N THR A 141 -2.72 13.38 24.35
CA THR A 141 -2.27 12.90 25.67
C THR A 141 -0.79 13.16 25.85
N VAL A 142 0.03 12.84 24.87
CA VAL A 142 1.46 13.15 24.85
C VAL A 142 1.72 14.63 25.10
N LYS A 143 1.06 15.52 24.35
CA LYS A 143 1.23 16.98 24.52
C LYS A 143 0.86 17.48 25.91
N SER A 144 -0.02 16.80 26.61
CA SER A 144 -0.47 17.19 27.93
C SER A 144 0.35 16.56 29.05
N ALA A 145 0.74 15.30 28.86
CA ALA A 145 1.57 14.56 29.82
C ALA A 145 3.04 14.99 29.77
N THR A 146 3.50 15.51 28.64
CA THR A 146 4.87 15.98 28.40
C THR A 146 4.89 17.47 28.08
N LYS A 147 4.79 18.35 29.07
CA LYS A 147 4.90 19.80 28.83
C LYS A 147 6.32 20.16 28.41
N VAL A 148 6.50 20.41 27.13
CA VAL A 148 7.69 21.07 26.58
C VAL A 148 7.49 22.58 26.75
N ASN A 149 8.24 23.20 27.62
CA ASN A 149 8.27 24.66 27.71
C ASN A 149 9.00 25.21 26.48
N LYS A 150 8.26 25.77 25.52
CA LYS A 150 8.79 26.28 24.24
C LYS A 150 9.77 27.46 24.40
N ARG A 151 9.90 28.04 25.60
CA ARG A 151 10.71 29.26 25.87
C ARG A 151 12.12 29.01 26.41
N SER A 152 12.38 27.87 27.04
CA SER A 152 13.76 27.51 27.43
C SER A 152 14.13 26.20 26.79
N LYS A 153 15.23 26.19 26.06
CA LYS A 153 15.87 24.97 25.56
C LYS A 153 16.46 24.11 26.68
N GLU A 154 16.22 24.50 27.91
CA GLU A 154 16.66 23.82 29.11
C GLU A 154 15.64 22.78 29.54
N GLU A 155 16.16 21.60 29.79
CA GLU A 155 15.61 20.40 30.42
C GLU A 155 14.11 20.21 30.36
N ILE A 156 13.73 19.16 29.70
CA ILE A 156 12.41 18.53 29.77
C ILE A 156 12.11 18.28 31.25
N LYS A 157 11.39 19.22 31.90
CA LYS A 157 10.88 18.98 33.25
C LYS A 157 10.06 17.70 33.22
N PRO A 158 10.30 16.77 34.17
CA PRO A 158 9.63 15.51 34.20
C PRO A 158 8.12 15.72 34.24
N TYR A 159 7.45 15.09 33.34
CA TYR A 159 6.03 14.80 33.20
C TYR A 159 5.12 15.44 34.25
N THR A 160 4.29 16.39 33.83
CA THR A 160 3.46 17.21 34.73
C THR A 160 2.26 16.47 35.33
N TRP A 161 1.99 15.24 34.87
CA TRP A 161 0.89 14.47 35.41
C TRP A 161 1.39 13.46 36.44
N GLU A 162 0.83 13.57 37.63
CA GLU A 162 0.94 12.60 38.72
C GLU A 162 -0.37 11.84 38.87
N ALA A 163 -0.33 10.67 39.50
CA ALA A 163 -1.54 9.88 39.75
C ALA A 163 -2.55 10.74 40.57
N PRO A 164 -3.85 10.51 40.44
CA PRO A 164 -4.51 9.55 39.53
C PRO A 164 -4.56 10.08 38.08
N TYR A 165 -4.37 9.16 37.11
CA TYR A 165 -4.31 9.49 35.68
C TYR A 165 -5.67 9.42 34.99
N LYS A 166 -6.55 8.53 35.41
CA LYS A 166 -7.87 8.25 34.82
C LYS A 166 -8.68 9.51 34.59
N ASP A 167 -8.92 10.27 35.68
CA ASP A 167 -9.71 11.50 35.61
C ASP A 167 -9.04 12.58 34.75
N LYS A 168 -7.71 12.69 34.84
CA LYS A 168 -6.94 13.64 34.05
C LYS A 168 -6.99 13.33 32.56
N MET A 169 -6.88 12.04 32.19
CA MET A 169 -6.97 11.60 30.81
C MET A 169 -8.39 11.78 30.24
N ILE A 170 -9.43 11.40 30.98
CA ILE A 170 -10.82 11.58 30.59
C ILE A 170 -11.19 13.06 30.47
N LYS A 171 -10.74 13.91 31.41
CA LYS A 171 -10.90 15.37 31.34
C LYS A 171 -10.21 15.96 30.12
N ARG A 172 -9.04 15.43 29.74
CA ARG A 172 -8.29 15.89 28.58
C ARG A 172 -8.97 15.53 27.26
N ASP A 173 -9.48 14.31 27.16
CA ASP A 173 -10.24 13.84 25.99
C ASP A 173 -11.24 12.77 26.42
N LYS A 174 -12.54 13.06 26.25
CA LYS A 174 -13.64 12.20 26.66
C LYS A 174 -13.60 10.79 26.04
N ARG A 175 -12.83 10.58 24.97
CA ARG A 175 -12.66 9.27 24.33
C ARG A 175 -11.98 8.26 25.26
N TRP A 176 -11.14 8.68 26.20
CA TRP A 176 -10.54 7.82 27.20
C TRP A 176 -11.59 7.19 28.15
N GLY A 177 -12.76 7.80 28.27
CA GLY A 177 -13.92 7.25 28.99
C GLY A 177 -14.79 6.31 28.18
N LYS A 178 -14.46 6.03 26.91
CA LYS A 178 -15.20 5.11 26.05
C LYS A 178 -14.57 3.73 26.07
N VAL A 179 -15.35 2.72 26.44
CA VAL A 179 -14.90 1.33 26.54
C VAL A 179 -14.41 0.79 25.18
N GLU A 180 -15.03 1.22 24.06
CA GLU A 180 -14.69 0.74 22.73
C GLU A 180 -13.23 1.08 22.34
N PHE A 181 -12.67 2.21 22.82
CA PHE A 181 -11.25 2.51 22.61
C PHE A 181 -10.34 1.49 23.27
N TRP A 182 -10.64 1.12 24.50
CA TRP A 182 -9.87 0.12 25.24
C TRP A 182 -10.02 -1.27 24.65
N GLN A 183 -11.26 -1.64 24.29
CA GLN A 183 -11.52 -2.92 23.63
C GLN A 183 -10.76 -3.06 22.31
N SER A 184 -10.59 -1.98 21.56
CA SER A 184 -9.86 -2.02 20.30
C SER A 184 -8.39 -2.42 20.44
N LEU A 185 -7.78 -2.30 21.64
CA LEU A 185 -6.42 -2.78 21.89
C LEU A 185 -6.31 -4.30 21.74
N GLY A 186 -7.38 -5.06 22.00
CA GLY A 186 -7.40 -6.51 21.83
C GLY A 186 -7.11 -6.96 20.39
N ALA A 187 -7.50 -6.17 19.41
CA ALA A 187 -7.22 -6.45 18.00
C ALA A 187 -5.74 -6.21 17.62
N MET A 188 -5.00 -5.45 18.44
CA MET A 188 -3.66 -4.94 18.13
C MET A 188 -2.55 -5.59 18.98
N LYS A 189 -2.89 -6.52 19.86
CA LYS A 189 -1.93 -7.12 20.79
C LYS A 189 -0.91 -8.06 20.14
N ASP A 190 -1.29 -8.68 19.02
CA ASP A 190 -0.40 -9.63 18.36
C ASP A 190 0.61 -8.91 17.46
N PRO A 191 1.83 -9.45 17.35
CA PRO A 191 2.86 -8.86 16.49
C PRO A 191 2.53 -8.97 15.00
N TYR A 192 1.62 -9.88 14.63
CA TYR A 192 1.17 -10.07 13.25
C TYR A 192 -0.32 -9.79 13.13
N THR A 193 -0.70 -9.09 12.08
CA THR A 193 -2.09 -8.69 11.84
C THR A 193 -2.45 -8.73 10.36
N MET A 194 -3.72 -9.04 10.09
CA MET A 194 -4.33 -8.85 8.77
C MET A 194 -5.16 -7.56 8.70
N GLY A 195 -5.07 -6.70 9.72
CA GLY A 195 -5.88 -5.49 9.86
C GLY A 195 -5.80 -4.54 8.66
N TYR A 196 -4.62 -4.41 8.02
CA TYR A 196 -4.50 -3.59 6.81
C TYR A 196 -5.29 -4.15 5.64
N TYR A 197 -5.27 -5.48 5.44
CA TYR A 197 -6.02 -6.13 4.36
C TYR A 197 -7.52 -6.06 4.61
N LEU A 198 -7.96 -6.31 5.86
CA LEU A 198 -9.36 -6.16 6.26
C LEU A 198 -9.83 -4.71 6.05
N ASN A 199 -8.98 -3.74 6.42
CA ASN A 199 -9.29 -2.34 6.23
C ASN A 199 -9.49 -1.99 4.74
N ALA A 200 -8.71 -2.56 3.83
CA ALA A 200 -8.82 -2.34 2.41
C ALA A 200 -10.15 -2.84 1.80
N VAL A 201 -10.84 -3.74 2.48
CA VAL A 201 -12.16 -4.27 2.08
C VAL A 201 -13.30 -3.84 3.01
N ASP A 202 -13.09 -2.73 3.75
CA ASP A 202 -14.05 -2.15 4.71
C ASP A 202 -14.45 -3.07 5.86
N LEU A 203 -13.56 -4.01 6.22
CA LEU A 203 -13.67 -4.87 7.39
C LEU A 203 -12.74 -4.40 8.50
N ARG A 204 -12.96 -4.86 9.72
CA ARG A 204 -12.07 -4.64 10.88
C ARG A 204 -12.21 -5.78 11.90
N TYR A 205 -11.26 -5.85 12.81
CA TYR A 205 -11.40 -6.73 13.96
C TYR A 205 -12.27 -6.09 15.06
N ASP A 206 -13.04 -6.92 15.75
CA ASP A 206 -13.67 -6.60 17.04
C ASP A 206 -12.70 -6.87 18.19
N ALA A 207 -13.09 -6.51 19.44
CA ALA A 207 -12.33 -6.78 20.66
C ALA A 207 -11.96 -8.27 20.85
N ASN A 208 -12.80 -9.18 20.36
CA ASN A 208 -12.61 -10.63 20.41
C ASN A 208 -11.94 -11.21 19.14
N LYS A 209 -11.32 -10.35 18.30
CA LYS A 209 -10.72 -10.70 17.00
C LYS A 209 -11.67 -11.31 15.97
N ASN A 210 -12.97 -11.17 16.15
CA ASN A 210 -13.92 -11.51 15.10
C ASN A 210 -13.87 -10.45 13.99
N ILE A 211 -14.03 -10.90 12.74
CA ILE A 211 -14.08 -10.01 11.59
C ILE A 211 -15.49 -9.42 11.52
N ILE A 212 -15.57 -8.10 11.63
CA ILE A 212 -16.82 -7.35 11.54
C ILE A 212 -16.74 -6.27 10.46
N GLU A 213 -17.87 -5.87 9.92
CA GLU A 213 -17.93 -4.75 8.99
C GLU A 213 -17.71 -3.41 9.69
N LYS A 214 -17.11 -2.47 8.99
CA LYS A 214 -17.05 -1.08 9.46
C LYS A 214 -18.44 -0.44 9.45
N LYS A 215 -18.63 0.58 10.29
CA LYS A 215 -19.83 1.41 10.28
C LYS A 215 -20.01 2.05 8.90
N GLU A 216 -21.26 2.21 8.44
CA GLU A 216 -21.60 2.69 7.08
C GLU A 216 -20.84 3.96 6.66
N HIS A 217 -20.73 4.95 7.55
CA HIS A 217 -20.00 6.19 7.27
C HIS A 217 -18.47 6.02 7.14
N LEU A 218 -17.91 4.84 7.45
CA LEU A 218 -16.50 4.48 7.32
C LEU A 218 -16.23 3.50 6.17
N LYS A 219 -17.29 3.01 5.49
CA LYS A 219 -17.18 2.13 4.33
C LYS A 219 -16.87 2.93 3.07
N ILE A 220 -15.60 3.16 2.80
CA ILE A 220 -15.15 4.01 1.69
C ILE A 220 -14.41 3.18 0.64
N TYR A 221 -13.67 2.16 1.07
CA TYR A 221 -12.71 1.47 0.21
C TYR A 221 -13.37 0.63 -0.88
N LYS A 222 -14.42 -0.13 -0.58
CA LYS A 222 -15.15 -0.91 -1.61
C LYS A 222 -15.70 0.01 -2.70
N THR A 223 -16.28 1.16 -2.32
CA THR A 223 -16.81 2.14 -3.27
C THR A 223 -15.71 2.74 -4.15
N ILE A 224 -14.55 3.08 -3.56
CA ILE A 224 -13.39 3.59 -4.30
C ILE A 224 -12.87 2.53 -5.26
N TRP A 225 -12.73 1.27 -4.83
CA TRP A 225 -12.28 0.16 -5.67
C TRP A 225 -13.21 -0.02 -6.89
N MET A 226 -14.51 -0.12 -6.67
CA MET A 226 -15.48 -0.28 -7.75
C MET A 226 -15.47 0.90 -8.72
N ARG A 227 -15.38 2.13 -8.18
CA ARG A 227 -15.28 3.34 -9.00
C ARG A 227 -14.00 3.34 -9.85
N THR A 228 -12.88 2.98 -9.27
CA THR A 228 -11.59 2.92 -9.99
C THR A 228 -11.63 1.88 -11.10
N LEU A 229 -12.17 0.68 -10.83
CA LEU A 229 -12.34 -0.35 -11.85
C LEU A 229 -13.28 0.10 -12.97
N GLN A 230 -14.40 0.71 -12.62
CA GLN A 230 -15.36 1.22 -13.59
C GLN A 230 -14.73 2.29 -14.48
N VAL A 231 -14.06 3.28 -13.89
CA VAL A 231 -13.40 4.35 -14.65
C VAL A 231 -12.30 3.78 -15.55
N SER A 232 -11.45 2.89 -15.04
CA SER A 232 -10.37 2.32 -15.85
C SER A 232 -10.90 1.44 -16.99
N LEU A 233 -11.98 0.70 -16.77
CA LEU A 233 -12.65 -0.08 -17.82
C LEU A 233 -13.23 0.83 -18.90
N MET A 234 -13.95 1.89 -18.51
CA MET A 234 -14.49 2.85 -19.46
C MET A 234 -13.38 3.52 -20.28
N VAL A 235 -12.33 3.99 -19.64
CA VAL A 235 -11.18 4.60 -20.34
C VAL A 235 -10.55 3.59 -21.31
N THR A 236 -10.36 2.34 -20.91
CA THR A 236 -9.81 1.30 -21.78
C THR A 236 -10.69 1.06 -23.01
N ILE A 237 -12.01 0.98 -22.84
CA ILE A 237 -12.96 0.81 -23.93
C ILE A 237 -12.90 2.00 -24.90
N PHE A 238 -12.92 3.23 -24.39
CA PHE A 238 -12.81 4.43 -25.24
C PHE A 238 -11.48 4.48 -25.98
N CYS A 239 -10.37 4.15 -25.30
CA CYS A 239 -9.06 4.07 -25.96
C CYS A 239 -9.05 3.02 -27.08
N LEU A 240 -9.65 1.84 -26.89
CA LEU A 240 -9.76 0.83 -27.92
C LEU A 240 -10.59 1.30 -29.12
N ILE A 241 -11.74 1.92 -28.86
CA ILE A 241 -12.63 2.45 -29.90
C ILE A 241 -11.91 3.51 -30.74
N LEU A 242 -11.12 4.38 -30.12
CA LEU A 242 -10.38 5.44 -30.82
C LEU A 242 -9.11 4.91 -31.50
N ALA A 243 -8.38 4.00 -30.85
CA ALA A 243 -7.12 3.47 -31.36
C ALA A 243 -7.32 2.52 -32.55
N TYR A 244 -8.41 1.76 -32.58
CA TYR A 244 -8.66 0.78 -33.65
C TYR A 244 -8.75 1.40 -35.04
N PRO A 245 -9.59 2.42 -35.32
CA PRO A 245 -9.65 3.05 -36.64
C PRO A 245 -8.33 3.73 -37.01
N VAL A 246 -7.62 4.35 -36.07
CA VAL A 246 -6.32 4.98 -36.32
C VAL A 246 -5.28 3.92 -36.71
N SER A 247 -5.20 2.81 -35.99
CA SER A 247 -4.28 1.72 -36.29
C SER A 247 -4.60 1.06 -37.63
N TYR A 248 -5.88 0.89 -37.98
CA TYR A 248 -6.32 0.37 -39.26
C TYR A 248 -5.91 1.30 -40.42
N LEU A 249 -6.12 2.60 -40.29
CA LEU A 249 -5.68 3.60 -41.27
C LEU A 249 -4.16 3.56 -41.47
N LEU A 250 -3.39 3.50 -40.38
CA LEU A 250 -1.93 3.43 -40.45
C LEU A 250 -1.44 2.16 -41.17
N ALA A 251 -2.17 1.04 -41.04
CA ALA A 251 -1.81 -0.23 -41.66
C ALA A 251 -2.17 -0.31 -43.16
N THR A 252 -3.22 0.40 -43.59
CA THR A 252 -3.77 0.28 -44.96
C THR A 252 -3.31 1.39 -45.90
N LEU A 253 -2.85 2.54 -45.38
CA LEU A 253 -2.42 3.68 -46.19
C LEU A 253 -1.02 3.49 -46.79
N PRO A 254 -0.74 4.17 -47.93
CA PRO A 254 0.60 4.18 -48.53
C PRO A 254 1.66 4.71 -47.54
N MET A 255 2.87 4.16 -47.62
CA MET A 255 3.96 4.40 -46.64
C MET A 255 4.26 5.88 -46.36
N ARG A 256 4.15 6.76 -47.38
CA ARG A 256 4.35 8.21 -47.19
C ARG A 256 3.32 8.84 -46.25
N THR A 257 2.05 8.54 -46.47
CA THR A 257 0.93 9.07 -45.66
C THR A 257 0.89 8.42 -44.29
N SER A 258 1.15 7.13 -44.20
CA SER A 258 1.23 6.38 -42.92
C SER A 258 2.35 6.95 -42.04
N ASN A 259 3.53 7.24 -42.57
CA ASN A 259 4.63 7.84 -41.80
C ASN A 259 4.30 9.27 -41.31
N LEU A 260 3.61 10.07 -42.08
CA LEU A 260 3.16 11.40 -41.64
C LEU A 260 2.15 11.28 -40.46
N LEU A 261 1.17 10.41 -40.61
CA LEU A 261 0.21 10.15 -39.56
C LEU A 261 0.86 9.55 -38.30
N MET A 262 1.86 8.68 -38.45
CA MET A 262 2.64 8.14 -37.34
C MET A 262 3.33 9.24 -36.52
N ILE A 263 3.92 10.22 -37.20
CA ILE A 263 4.53 11.41 -36.55
C ILE A 263 3.47 12.15 -35.72
N CYS A 264 2.28 12.40 -36.32
CA CYS A 264 1.19 13.07 -35.60
C CYS A 264 0.73 12.28 -34.36
N VAL A 265 0.66 10.95 -34.43
CA VAL A 265 0.30 10.08 -33.28
C VAL A 265 1.39 10.09 -32.21
N LEU A 266 2.67 10.17 -32.61
CA LEU A 266 3.80 10.17 -31.68
C LEU A 266 4.09 11.55 -31.09
N MET A 267 3.68 12.64 -31.74
CA MET A 267 3.94 14.01 -31.29
C MET A 267 3.52 14.27 -29.82
N PRO A 268 2.36 13.81 -29.34
CA PRO A 268 1.98 13.97 -27.93
C PRO A 268 2.94 13.29 -26.95
N PHE A 269 3.66 12.24 -27.34
CA PHE A 269 4.62 11.57 -26.45
C PHE A 269 5.85 12.42 -26.15
N TRP A 270 6.20 13.35 -27.05
CA TRP A 270 7.35 14.26 -26.86
C TRP A 270 7.03 15.41 -25.89
N THR A 271 5.75 15.65 -25.58
CA THR A 271 5.37 16.62 -24.55
C THR A 271 5.53 16.03 -23.17
N SER A 272 6.10 16.81 -22.24
CA SER A 272 6.24 16.41 -20.85
C SER A 272 4.87 16.08 -20.23
N LEU A 273 4.82 15.02 -19.40
CA LEU A 273 3.62 14.64 -18.65
C LEU A 273 3.09 15.79 -17.78
N LEU A 274 4.00 16.53 -17.14
CA LEU A 274 3.65 17.71 -16.32
C LEU A 274 2.94 18.78 -17.15
N VAL A 275 3.47 19.12 -18.33
CA VAL A 275 2.85 20.13 -19.22
C VAL A 275 1.45 19.69 -19.63
N ARG A 276 1.25 18.41 -19.96
CA ARG A 276 -0.07 17.86 -20.28
C ARG A 276 -1.06 17.98 -19.11
N ILE A 277 -0.65 17.58 -17.91
CA ILE A 277 -1.51 17.65 -16.71
C ILE A 277 -1.89 19.09 -16.42
N VAL A 278 -0.92 20.02 -16.45
CA VAL A 278 -1.18 21.45 -16.22
C VAL A 278 -2.12 22.04 -17.28
N ALA A 279 -1.92 21.72 -18.55
CA ALA A 279 -2.76 22.17 -19.64
C ALA A 279 -4.22 21.70 -19.46
N TRP A 280 -4.43 20.42 -19.15
CA TRP A 280 -5.77 19.87 -18.84
C TRP A 280 -6.39 20.51 -17.60
N MET A 281 -5.59 20.75 -16.55
CA MET A 281 -6.06 21.39 -15.33
C MET A 281 -6.55 22.83 -15.61
N ILE A 282 -5.84 23.60 -16.44
CA ILE A 282 -6.23 24.96 -16.85
C ILE A 282 -7.48 24.93 -17.72
N MET A 283 -7.57 23.99 -18.65
CA MET A 283 -8.71 23.89 -19.56
C MET A 283 -10.02 23.46 -18.85
N LEU A 284 -9.92 22.58 -17.85
CA LEU A 284 -11.09 21.99 -17.16
C LEU A 284 -11.45 22.69 -15.85
N GLN A 285 -10.69 23.73 -15.42
CA GLN A 285 -11.06 24.51 -14.23
C GLN A 285 -12.44 25.22 -14.40
N GLN A 286 -13.05 25.65 -13.30
CA GLN A 286 -14.40 26.25 -13.33
C GLN A 286 -14.54 27.42 -14.32
N ASN A 287 -13.53 28.26 -14.47
CA ASN A 287 -13.47 29.36 -15.43
C ASN A 287 -12.56 29.00 -16.62
N GLY A 288 -12.42 27.73 -16.94
CA GLY A 288 -11.61 27.26 -18.07
C GLY A 288 -12.37 27.32 -19.39
N VAL A 289 -11.63 27.38 -20.49
CA VAL A 289 -12.15 27.51 -21.86
C VAL A 289 -13.24 26.46 -22.16
N VAL A 290 -13.10 25.23 -21.68
CA VAL A 290 -14.07 24.16 -21.92
C VAL A 290 -15.39 24.43 -21.19
N ASN A 291 -15.35 24.86 -19.94
CA ASN A 291 -16.56 25.15 -19.17
C ASN A 291 -17.26 26.43 -19.68
N ASP A 292 -16.49 27.42 -20.08
CA ASP A 292 -17.03 28.67 -20.66
C ASP A 292 -17.76 28.40 -21.97
N THR A 293 -17.20 27.56 -22.85
CA THR A 293 -17.83 27.16 -24.12
C THR A 293 -19.03 26.22 -23.95
N LEU A 294 -19.14 25.47 -22.85
CA LEU A 294 -20.28 24.56 -22.58
C LEU A 294 -21.42 25.25 -21.85
N LEU A 295 -21.17 26.39 -21.18
CA LEU A 295 -22.16 27.13 -20.41
C LEU A 295 -22.76 28.31 -21.18
N THR A 296 -22.18 28.69 -22.33
CA THR A 296 -22.75 29.60 -23.32
C THR A 296 -23.61 28.84 -24.33
#